data_098fe11de8fae0859d657f8924dba46a
#
_entry.id   098fe11de8fae0859d657f8924dba46a
#
_cell.length_a   1.000
_cell.length_b   1.000
_cell.length_c   1.000
_cell.angle_alpha   90.00
_cell.angle_beta   90.00
_cell.angle_gamma   90.00
#
_symmetry.space_group_name_H-M   'P 1'
#
loop_
_entity.id
_entity.type
_entity.pdbx_description
1 polymer ?
#
loop_
_entity_poly.entity_id
_entity_poly.type
_entity_poly.pdbx_seq_one_letter_code
_entity_poly.pdbx_strand_id
1 'polypeptide(L)'
;ETLGTQRGWWVQNVGLDRPVPEPGATFQLEGPRGSYLGAVPLHQGGIVDLPNGDWWGFSMMDFRSVGRTTALSPVTWKDGWPYFGLPGNLGRTPRTWTKPAVAAEVAPRAPYQRSDDFSGPALLPVWQWNHNPVESKWSLTEKPGALRLHTLPASQFLWARNSITQRAIGPVSTATADLDATGLQPGDTAGLALLNMPFASIGIMRTDAGFILRWYDQLSNETIEKPLSLSRVFLRATGDYDNDVAQLSYSTDGKNFTDVGGEIRLPYQLKTFQGTRYALFAFNTRGREGGRADFESFRVDEPMADRSQNVPLGKVVTLTNFANDSVVWANPHGMLHSAQRGSEEAEGPGARFRVHDRGQGRVALEVMDGSGYLTVVGVGLSADVRPLNQESADSLFMWQDMLRDRQCMLLSLKTQRFIGIDPATGAPYSADWVGTHPDRKDGTVLVWQETESELVPPQVLLR
;
A
#
# COMPACT_ATOMS: atom_id res chain seq x y z
N GLU A 1 22.17 17.73 -13.69
CA GLU A 1 21.01 16.91 -14.07
C GLU A 1 20.68 15.98 -12.95
N THR A 2 19.43 15.95 -12.58
CA THR A 2 18.94 14.99 -11.60
C THR A 2 19.06 13.60 -12.17
N LEU A 3 19.64 12.72 -11.40
CA LEU A 3 19.72 11.32 -11.73
C LEU A 3 18.41 10.81 -12.26
N GLY A 4 18.48 10.38 -13.50
CA GLY A 4 17.37 9.71 -14.09
C GLY A 4 16.18 10.55 -14.45
N THR A 5 16.27 11.84 -14.42
CA THR A 5 15.20 12.62 -15.01
C THR A 5 15.61 13.25 -16.32
N GLN A 6 15.08 12.74 -17.36
CA GLN A 6 14.93 13.48 -18.58
C GLN A 6 13.46 13.64 -18.83
N ARG A 7 12.97 14.87 -18.85
CA ARG A 7 11.54 15.20 -19.02
C ARG A 7 10.64 14.58 -17.95
N GLY A 8 11.08 14.55 -16.70
CA GLY A 8 10.33 13.91 -15.64
C GLY A 8 10.42 12.37 -15.62
N TRP A 9 11.35 11.79 -16.33
CA TRP A 9 11.57 10.37 -16.40
C TRP A 9 12.74 9.92 -15.53
N TRP A 10 12.84 8.64 -15.26
CA TRP A 10 13.64 8.09 -14.20
C TRP A 10 14.58 7.06 -14.70
N VAL A 11 15.69 6.99 -14.06
CA VAL A 11 16.65 5.90 -14.21
C VAL A 11 16.04 4.57 -13.91
N GLN A 12 15.05 4.56 -13.08
CA GLN A 12 14.36 3.37 -12.70
C GLN A 12 13.59 2.80 -13.86
N ASN A 13 14.19 1.81 -14.42
CA ASN A 13 13.58 1.09 -15.50
C ASN A 13 12.66 0.03 -14.95
N VAL A 14 11.50 0.36 -14.74
CA VAL A 14 10.56 -0.50 -14.15
C VAL A 14 10.18 -1.64 -15.09
N GLY A 15 11.01 -2.64 -15.13
CA GLY A 15 10.74 -3.94 -15.69
C GLY A 15 10.48 -3.99 -17.15
N LEU A 16 11.12 -3.20 -17.86
CA LEU A 16 11.26 -3.42 -19.27
C LEU A 16 12.24 -4.57 -19.49
N ASP A 17 11.99 -5.36 -20.50
CA ASP A 17 12.89 -6.43 -20.95
C ASP A 17 14.17 -5.90 -21.58
N ARG A 18 14.68 -4.83 -21.08
CA ARG A 18 15.91 -4.24 -21.57
C ARG A 18 16.80 -3.92 -20.39
N PRO A 19 18.08 -4.13 -20.58
CA PRO A 19 19.05 -3.70 -19.60
C PRO A 19 18.92 -2.21 -19.34
N VAL A 20 19.32 -1.78 -18.15
CA VAL A 20 19.51 -0.37 -17.87
C VAL A 20 20.50 0.17 -18.92
N PRO A 21 20.18 1.28 -19.59
CA PRO A 21 21.08 1.84 -20.60
C PRO A 21 22.47 2.08 -20.06
N GLU A 22 23.46 1.93 -20.92
CA GLU A 22 24.83 2.27 -20.58
C GLU A 22 24.94 3.73 -20.15
N PRO A 23 25.88 4.07 -19.25
CA PRO A 23 26.13 5.44 -18.84
C PRO A 23 26.28 6.38 -20.03
N GLY A 24 25.61 7.52 -19.94
CA GLY A 24 25.58 8.50 -21.02
C GLY A 24 24.55 8.23 -22.13
N ALA A 25 23.93 7.06 -22.14
CA ALA A 25 22.80 6.82 -23.03
C ALA A 25 21.56 7.55 -22.53
N THR A 26 20.92 8.26 -23.44
CA THR A 26 19.62 8.84 -23.17
C THR A 26 18.57 7.74 -23.18
N PHE A 27 17.85 7.57 -22.09
CA PHE A 27 16.73 6.66 -22.05
C PHE A 27 15.52 7.31 -21.39
N GLN A 28 14.37 6.94 -21.89
CA GLN A 28 13.11 7.28 -21.28
C GLN A 28 12.61 6.07 -20.52
N LEU A 29 12.31 6.28 -19.26
CA LEU A 29 11.38 5.43 -18.59
C LEU A 29 9.99 5.85 -19.05
N GLU A 30 9.47 5.09 -19.98
CA GLU A 30 8.05 5.10 -20.11
C GLU A 30 7.51 4.45 -18.84
N GLY A 31 6.86 5.24 -18.02
CA GLY A 31 5.96 4.68 -17.01
C GLY A 31 5.02 3.73 -17.74
N PRO A 32 4.60 2.63 -17.14
CA PRO A 32 3.62 1.77 -17.78
C PRO A 32 2.44 2.61 -18.20
N ARG A 33 1.89 2.27 -19.33
CA ARG A 33 0.72 2.93 -19.87
C ARG A 33 -0.37 3.00 -18.81
N GLY A 34 -0.61 4.20 -18.31
CA GLY A 34 -1.40 4.42 -17.12
C GLY A 34 -0.54 4.20 -15.87
N SER A 35 -0.11 5.28 -15.25
CA SER A 35 0.57 5.33 -13.95
C SER A 35 -0.17 4.57 -12.83
N TYR A 36 -1.28 3.98 -13.15
CA TYR A 36 -2.17 3.22 -12.27
C TYR A 36 -1.73 1.78 -12.06
N LEU A 37 -0.83 1.26 -12.86
CA LEU A 37 -0.42 -0.14 -12.82
C LEU A 37 0.88 -0.38 -12.05
N GLY A 38 1.21 0.50 -11.11
CA GLY A 38 2.22 0.24 -10.11
C GLY A 38 3.66 0.47 -10.54
N ALA A 39 3.93 1.03 -11.69
CA ALA A 39 5.21 1.64 -11.92
C ALA A 39 5.22 3.00 -11.26
N VAL A 40 6.12 3.16 -10.38
CA VAL A 40 6.23 4.34 -9.58
C VAL A 40 7.48 5.06 -10.00
N PRO A 41 7.35 6.13 -10.79
CA PRO A 41 8.50 6.95 -11.09
C PRO A 41 9.00 7.58 -9.80
N LEU A 42 10.30 7.52 -9.58
CA LEU A 42 10.96 8.26 -8.53
C LEU A 42 11.12 9.72 -8.98
N HIS A 43 10.81 10.64 -8.09
CA HIS A 43 10.95 12.07 -8.33
C HIS A 43 11.70 12.72 -7.20
N GLN A 44 12.47 13.74 -7.50
CA GLN A 44 13.02 14.66 -6.51
C GLN A 44 13.56 13.95 -5.27
N GLY A 45 14.81 14.06 -5.02
CA GLY A 45 15.41 13.41 -3.88
C GLY A 45 16.89 13.74 -3.75
N GLY A 46 17.59 12.88 -3.05
CA GLY A 46 19.02 13.02 -2.82
C GLY A 46 19.66 11.67 -2.55
N ILE A 47 20.95 11.68 -2.45
CA ILE A 47 21.75 10.54 -2.05
C ILE A 47 22.58 10.87 -0.82
N VAL A 48 22.90 9.88 -0.02
CA VAL A 48 23.71 10.00 1.18
C VAL A 48 24.63 8.78 1.31
N ASP A 49 25.86 9.01 1.74
CA ASP A 49 26.78 7.95 2.14
C ASP A 49 26.61 7.63 3.62
N LEU A 50 26.81 6.37 3.94
CA LEU A 50 26.79 5.87 5.31
C LEU A 50 28.23 5.65 5.81
N PRO A 51 28.46 5.62 7.13
CA PRO A 51 29.78 5.38 7.69
C PRO A 51 30.46 4.08 7.27
N ASN A 52 29.69 3.09 6.83
CA ASN A 52 30.18 1.81 6.31
C ASN A 52 30.54 1.87 4.80
N GLY A 53 30.41 3.01 4.15
CA GLY A 53 30.69 3.21 2.72
C GLY A 53 29.52 2.90 1.79
N ASP A 54 28.40 2.43 2.29
CA ASP A 54 27.18 2.24 1.48
C ASP A 54 26.57 3.58 1.12
N TRP A 55 25.98 3.64 -0.06
CA TRP A 55 25.22 4.79 -0.53
C TRP A 55 23.72 4.47 -0.57
N TRP A 56 22.93 5.42 -0.11
CA TRP A 56 21.47 5.34 -0.13
C TRP A 56 20.86 6.56 -0.78
N GLY A 57 19.83 6.32 -1.54
CA GLY A 57 19.04 7.38 -2.17
C GLY A 57 17.63 7.41 -1.59
N PHE A 58 17.12 8.60 -1.40
CA PHE A 58 15.71 8.82 -1.11
C PHE A 58 15.11 9.69 -2.21
N SER A 59 13.87 9.46 -2.48
CA SER A 59 13.13 10.20 -3.50
C SER A 59 11.64 10.19 -3.17
N MET A 60 10.93 11.03 -3.84
CA MET A 60 9.48 10.99 -3.82
C MET A 60 8.99 10.00 -4.86
N MET A 61 7.95 9.26 -4.55
CA MET A 61 7.27 8.37 -5.46
C MET A 61 5.77 8.58 -5.41
N ASP A 62 5.12 8.47 -6.56
CA ASP A 62 3.66 8.44 -6.65
C ASP A 62 3.18 7.02 -6.36
N PHE A 63 2.36 6.86 -5.34
CA PHE A 63 1.87 5.56 -4.90
C PHE A 63 0.35 5.53 -4.90
N ARG A 64 -0.24 5.61 -6.09
CA ARG A 64 -1.69 5.53 -6.35
C ARG A 64 -2.51 6.43 -5.41
N SER A 65 -3.60 5.90 -4.85
CA SER A 65 -4.50 6.65 -3.96
C SER A 65 -3.87 7.11 -2.65
N VAL A 66 -2.75 6.52 -2.22
CA VAL A 66 -1.96 7.05 -1.08
C VAL A 66 -1.27 8.35 -1.45
N GLY A 67 -1.06 8.62 -2.75
CA GLY A 67 -0.40 9.79 -3.26
C GLY A 67 1.11 9.70 -3.13
N ARG A 68 1.76 10.85 -2.97
CA ARG A 68 3.21 10.92 -2.94
C ARG A 68 3.77 10.48 -1.59
N THR A 69 4.66 9.52 -1.64
CA THR A 69 5.37 8.96 -0.48
C THR A 69 6.88 9.05 -0.68
N THR A 70 7.63 8.83 0.37
CA THR A 70 9.09 8.72 0.28
C THR A 70 9.46 7.30 -0.08
N ALA A 71 10.34 7.15 -1.08
CA ALA A 71 11.00 5.92 -1.42
C ALA A 71 12.46 5.95 -0.96
N LEU A 72 12.96 4.81 -0.51
CA LEU A 72 14.34 4.62 -0.10
C LEU A 72 14.93 3.47 -0.93
N SER A 73 16.13 3.64 -1.44
CA SER A 73 16.84 2.61 -2.22
C SER A 73 18.33 2.64 -1.93
N PRO A 74 19.03 1.49 -1.96
CA PRO A 74 20.48 1.51 -2.07
C PRO A 74 20.88 2.19 -3.38
N VAL A 75 22.08 2.74 -3.41
CA VAL A 75 22.67 3.35 -4.60
C VAL A 75 23.89 2.57 -5.02
N THR A 76 23.93 2.17 -6.28
CA THR A 76 25.08 1.54 -6.90
C THR A 76 25.77 2.52 -7.83
N TRP A 77 27.06 2.74 -7.64
CA TRP A 77 27.89 3.52 -8.55
C TRP A 77 28.34 2.65 -9.71
N LYS A 78 28.06 3.09 -10.93
CA LYS A 78 28.55 2.48 -12.17
C LYS A 78 29.08 3.57 -13.09
N ASP A 79 30.34 3.44 -13.50
CA ASP A 79 31.03 4.37 -14.41
C ASP A 79 30.94 5.86 -13.97
N GLY A 80 31.00 6.11 -12.65
CA GLY A 80 30.94 7.43 -12.07
C GLY A 80 29.51 7.99 -11.90
N TRP A 81 28.49 7.20 -12.23
CA TRP A 81 27.09 7.59 -12.06
C TRP A 81 26.41 6.79 -10.95
N PRO A 82 25.65 7.46 -10.07
CA PRO A 82 24.84 6.79 -9.06
C PRO A 82 23.51 6.29 -9.66
N TYR A 83 23.25 5.02 -9.48
CA TYR A 83 21.99 4.38 -9.85
C TYR A 83 21.23 3.94 -8.60
N PHE A 84 19.94 4.25 -8.52
CA PHE A 84 19.10 3.67 -7.49
C PHE A 84 18.89 2.19 -7.78
N GLY A 85 19.20 1.34 -6.80
CA GLY A 85 19.12 -0.11 -6.92
C GLY A 85 20.44 -0.81 -6.65
N LEU A 86 20.41 -2.14 -6.66
CA LEU A 86 21.56 -3.02 -6.46
C LEU A 86 22.17 -3.43 -7.79
N PRO A 87 23.44 -3.86 -7.82
CA PRO A 87 24.01 -4.55 -8.97
C PRO A 87 23.09 -5.70 -9.41
N GLY A 88 22.77 -5.77 -10.70
CA GLY A 88 21.78 -6.69 -11.24
C GLY A 88 20.31 -6.23 -11.11
N ASN A 89 20.07 -5.17 -10.36
CA ASN A 89 18.72 -4.59 -10.18
C ASN A 89 18.76 -3.06 -10.22
N LEU A 90 19.57 -2.49 -11.09
CA LEU A 90 19.69 -1.05 -11.25
C LEU A 90 18.40 -0.45 -11.81
N GLY A 91 18.02 0.70 -11.30
CA GLY A 91 16.87 1.42 -11.75
C GLY A 91 15.54 0.86 -11.27
N ARG A 92 15.54 0.03 -10.22
CA ARG A 92 14.34 -0.52 -9.60
C ARG A 92 14.19 0.00 -8.17
N THR A 93 12.95 0.32 -7.80
CA THR A 93 12.57 0.58 -6.42
C THR A 93 11.57 -0.48 -5.99
N PRO A 94 12.00 -1.56 -5.37
CA PRO A 94 11.08 -2.52 -4.77
C PRO A 94 10.34 -1.89 -3.58
N ARG A 95 9.28 -2.52 -3.16
CA ARG A 95 8.47 -2.08 -2.04
C ARG A 95 9.24 -2.08 -0.73
N THR A 96 10.15 -3.02 -0.57
CA THR A 96 10.97 -3.19 0.62
C THR A 96 12.43 -3.44 0.28
N TRP A 97 13.31 -3.00 1.18
CA TRP A 97 14.74 -3.23 1.13
C TRP A 97 15.24 -3.76 2.47
N THR A 98 16.35 -4.49 2.44
CA THR A 98 17.06 -4.80 3.67
C THR A 98 17.53 -3.50 4.32
N LYS A 99 17.19 -3.31 5.59
CA LYS A 99 17.62 -2.12 6.34
C LYS A 99 19.15 -2.03 6.36
N PRO A 100 19.73 -0.86 6.06
CA PRO A 100 21.19 -0.69 6.13
C PRO A 100 21.70 -0.92 7.55
N ALA A 101 22.85 -1.58 7.66
CA ALA A 101 23.56 -1.71 8.92
C ALA A 101 24.16 -0.33 9.28
N VAL A 102 23.64 0.29 10.32
CA VAL A 102 24.13 1.54 10.88
C VAL A 102 24.64 1.31 12.29
N ALA A 103 25.71 2.02 12.68
CA ALA A 103 26.36 1.83 13.95
C ALA A 103 25.52 2.22 15.18
N ALA A 104 24.46 2.98 15.02
CA ALA A 104 23.58 3.40 16.10
C ALA A 104 22.29 2.59 16.10
N GLU A 105 22.03 1.85 17.16
CA GLU A 105 20.69 1.36 17.46
C GLU A 105 19.83 2.57 17.85
N VAL A 106 19.03 3.04 16.92
CA VAL A 106 17.96 4.00 17.23
C VAL A 106 16.73 3.17 17.58
N ALA A 107 16.25 3.33 18.80
CA ALA A 107 14.98 2.72 19.19
C ALA A 107 13.90 3.07 18.16
N PRO A 108 13.06 2.13 17.74
CA PRO A 108 11.95 2.41 16.85
C PRO A 108 11.11 3.56 17.41
N ARG A 109 10.89 4.59 16.63
CA ARG A 109 9.97 5.65 17.03
C ARG A 109 8.57 5.08 17.07
N ALA A 110 7.82 5.41 18.11
CA ALA A 110 6.39 5.11 18.15
C ALA A 110 5.70 5.71 16.91
N PRO A 111 4.71 5.03 16.34
CA PRO A 111 3.86 5.61 15.32
C PRO A 111 3.28 6.94 15.79
N TYR A 112 3.03 7.86 14.87
CA TYR A 112 2.30 9.08 15.21
C TYR A 112 0.93 8.72 15.79
N GLN A 113 0.57 9.38 16.89
CA GLN A 113 -0.79 9.30 17.41
C GLN A 113 -1.73 9.94 16.39
N ARG A 114 -2.64 9.13 15.85
CA ARG A 114 -3.60 9.55 14.82
C ARG A 114 -5.01 9.68 15.35
N SER A 115 -5.35 8.81 16.30
CA SER A 115 -6.64 8.89 16.99
C SER A 115 -6.62 10.06 17.96
N ASP A 116 -7.73 10.80 17.98
CA ASP A 116 -7.89 12.00 18.78
C ASP A 116 -9.28 11.99 19.46
N ASP A 117 -9.31 12.16 20.74
CA ASP A 117 -10.54 12.35 21.54
C ASP A 117 -10.84 13.83 21.79
N PHE A 118 -10.04 14.72 21.18
CA PHE A 118 -10.15 16.16 21.28
C PHE A 118 -10.17 16.71 22.71
N SER A 119 -9.63 15.97 23.69
CA SER A 119 -9.51 16.38 25.07
C SER A 119 -8.30 17.27 25.33
N GLY A 120 -7.36 17.33 24.39
CA GLY A 120 -6.15 18.15 24.47
C GLY A 120 -6.41 19.65 24.29
N PRO A 121 -5.45 20.49 24.71
CA PRO A 121 -5.57 21.96 24.57
C PRO A 121 -5.37 22.45 23.13
N ALA A 122 -4.87 21.59 22.23
CA ALA A 122 -4.61 21.88 20.83
C ALA A 122 -4.81 20.64 19.98
N LEU A 123 -5.05 20.82 18.70
CA LEU A 123 -5.09 19.75 17.71
C LEU A 123 -3.76 19.00 17.64
N LEU A 124 -3.80 17.69 17.48
CA LEU A 124 -2.59 16.89 17.26
C LEU A 124 -1.86 17.34 15.98
N PRO A 125 -0.52 17.23 15.92
CA PRO A 125 0.27 17.67 14.77
C PRO A 125 -0.05 16.98 13.45
N VAL A 126 -0.78 15.86 13.49
CA VAL A 126 -1.23 15.11 12.29
C VAL A 126 -2.40 15.77 11.57
N TRP A 127 -3.08 16.70 12.23
CA TRP A 127 -4.18 17.43 11.64
C TRP A 127 -3.73 18.56 10.72
N GLN A 128 -4.42 18.74 9.62
CA GLN A 128 -4.18 19.78 8.64
C GLN A 128 -5.51 20.33 8.11
N TRP A 129 -5.64 21.63 8.07
CA TRP A 129 -6.80 22.27 7.44
C TRP A 129 -6.73 22.14 5.93
N ASN A 130 -7.85 21.82 5.28
CA ASN A 130 -7.94 21.76 3.82
C ASN A 130 -7.86 23.16 3.18
N HIS A 131 -8.40 24.17 3.86
CA HIS A 131 -8.33 25.58 3.50
C HIS A 131 -7.80 26.38 4.70
N ASN A 132 -7.48 27.65 4.50
CA ASN A 132 -7.21 28.53 5.64
C ASN A 132 -8.44 28.57 6.53
N PRO A 133 -8.38 28.16 7.79
CA PRO A 133 -9.54 28.13 8.67
C PRO A 133 -10.03 29.52 9.01
N VAL A 134 -11.32 29.62 9.35
CA VAL A 134 -11.85 30.78 10.06
C VAL A 134 -11.77 30.46 11.54
N GLU A 135 -10.82 31.07 12.24
CA GLU A 135 -10.45 30.73 13.61
C GLU A 135 -11.61 30.83 14.60
N SER A 136 -12.52 31.79 14.42
CA SER A 136 -13.69 31.96 15.27
C SER A 136 -14.81 30.95 14.99
N LYS A 137 -14.59 30.01 14.08
CA LYS A 137 -15.61 29.06 13.63
C LYS A 137 -15.23 27.60 13.90
N TRP A 138 -14.26 27.39 14.77
CA TRP A 138 -13.96 26.08 15.34
C TRP A 138 -13.44 26.21 16.76
N SER A 139 -13.58 25.17 17.58
CA SER A 139 -13.16 25.21 18.98
C SER A 139 -12.95 23.81 19.55
N LEU A 140 -11.94 23.68 20.43
CA LEU A 140 -11.75 22.54 21.35
C LEU A 140 -12.27 22.85 22.77
N THR A 141 -12.65 24.11 23.04
CA THR A 141 -12.98 24.55 24.40
C THR A 141 -14.45 24.88 24.62
N GLU A 142 -15.20 25.22 23.56
CA GLU A 142 -16.65 25.47 23.66
C GLU A 142 -17.43 24.23 24.11
N LYS A 143 -16.97 23.04 23.76
CA LYS A 143 -17.44 21.75 24.25
C LYS A 143 -16.22 20.89 24.60
N PRO A 144 -15.78 20.86 25.86
CA PRO A 144 -14.63 20.06 26.25
C PRO A 144 -14.76 18.58 25.82
N GLY A 145 -13.70 18.01 25.26
CA GLY A 145 -13.72 16.65 24.74
C GLY A 145 -14.38 16.50 23.36
N ALA A 146 -14.48 17.59 22.61
CA ALA A 146 -14.98 17.55 21.25
C ALA A 146 -14.31 18.61 20.37
N LEU A 147 -14.11 18.31 19.11
CA LEU A 147 -13.86 19.30 18.08
C LEU A 147 -15.20 19.86 17.61
N ARG A 148 -15.47 21.12 17.92
CA ARG A 148 -16.64 21.84 17.43
C ARG A 148 -16.33 22.56 16.13
N LEU A 149 -17.14 22.35 15.11
CA LEU A 149 -17.13 23.08 13.85
C LEU A 149 -18.42 23.85 13.67
N HIS A 150 -18.34 25.18 13.58
CA HIS A 150 -19.46 26.03 13.19
C HIS A 150 -19.61 25.99 11.67
N THR A 151 -20.83 25.81 11.19
CA THR A 151 -21.10 25.68 9.75
C THR A 151 -20.98 27.03 9.06
N LEU A 152 -20.18 27.06 8.02
CA LEU A 152 -19.99 28.18 7.11
C LEU A 152 -20.65 27.88 5.76
N PRO A 153 -21.04 28.92 4.99
CA PRO A 153 -21.65 28.69 3.69
C PRO A 153 -20.69 28.01 2.71
N ALA A 154 -21.13 26.92 2.10
CA ALA A 154 -20.46 26.27 0.99
C ALA A 154 -21.45 25.50 0.12
N SER A 155 -21.21 25.43 -1.17
CA SER A 155 -22.07 24.67 -2.10
C SER A 155 -21.86 23.18 -2.01
N GLN A 156 -20.67 22.75 -1.60
CA GLN A 156 -20.28 21.36 -1.44
C GLN A 156 -19.05 21.24 -0.55
N PHE A 157 -18.73 20.01 -0.16
CA PHE A 157 -17.61 19.69 0.76
C PHE A 157 -16.26 20.29 0.34
N LEU A 158 -15.89 20.24 -0.95
CA LEU A 158 -14.60 20.77 -1.42
C LEU A 158 -14.38 22.24 -1.12
N TRP A 159 -15.47 23.03 -0.96
CA TRP A 159 -15.43 24.45 -0.64
C TRP A 159 -15.66 24.78 0.83
N ALA A 160 -15.87 23.74 1.65
CA ALA A 160 -16.08 23.93 3.08
C ALA A 160 -14.78 24.38 3.77
N ARG A 161 -14.78 25.61 4.29
CA ARG A 161 -13.60 26.30 4.84
C ARG A 161 -12.98 25.54 6.02
N ASN A 162 -13.77 25.19 6.99
CA ASN A 162 -13.31 24.52 8.21
C ASN A 162 -13.40 22.99 8.08
N SER A 163 -12.77 22.44 7.04
CA SER A 163 -12.56 20.99 6.90
C SER A 163 -11.16 20.63 7.38
N ILE A 164 -11.08 19.76 8.37
CA ILE A 164 -9.83 19.30 8.97
C ILE A 164 -9.52 17.88 8.55
N THR A 165 -8.26 17.59 8.24
CA THR A 165 -7.90 16.37 7.54
C THR A 165 -6.68 15.68 8.13
N GLN A 166 -6.62 14.36 7.99
CA GLN A 166 -5.41 13.55 8.17
C GLN A 166 -5.16 12.71 6.92
N ARG A 167 -3.89 12.42 6.63
CA ARG A 167 -3.54 11.49 5.53
C ARG A 167 -4.05 10.10 5.86
N ALA A 168 -4.69 9.47 4.89
CA ALA A 168 -4.96 8.05 4.95
C ALA A 168 -3.64 7.26 4.85
N ILE A 169 -3.58 6.11 5.49
CA ILE A 169 -2.40 5.27 5.59
C ILE A 169 -2.65 3.94 4.92
N GLY A 170 -1.80 3.61 3.97
CA GLY A 170 -1.80 2.30 3.32
C GLY A 170 -1.06 1.21 4.12
N PRO A 171 -1.21 -0.07 3.71
CA PRO A 171 -2.09 -0.52 2.62
C PRO A 171 -3.57 -0.50 2.96
N VAL A 172 -3.96 -0.68 4.23
CA VAL A 172 -5.35 -0.61 4.70
C VAL A 172 -5.41 0.23 5.96
N SER A 173 -6.38 1.10 6.06
CA SER A 173 -6.71 1.78 7.31
C SER A 173 -8.19 2.12 7.39
N THR A 174 -8.67 2.29 8.62
CA THR A 174 -10.06 2.63 8.91
C THR A 174 -10.11 3.86 9.80
N ALA A 175 -10.87 4.87 9.38
CA ALA A 175 -11.18 6.03 10.20
C ALA A 175 -12.63 5.96 10.69
N THR A 176 -12.84 6.23 11.96
CA THR A 176 -14.18 6.30 12.56
C THR A 176 -14.32 7.62 13.33
N ALA A 177 -15.34 8.39 12.99
CA ALA A 177 -15.70 9.65 13.66
C ALA A 177 -16.99 9.49 14.45
N ASP A 178 -17.01 9.96 15.68
CA ASP A 178 -18.23 10.07 16.51
C ASP A 178 -18.77 11.49 16.35
N LEU A 179 -19.91 11.63 15.69
CA LEU A 179 -20.53 12.89 15.31
C LEU A 179 -21.82 13.13 16.10
N ASP A 180 -21.86 14.21 16.87
CA ASP A 180 -23.08 14.81 17.42
C ASP A 180 -23.52 15.98 16.54
N ALA A 181 -24.60 15.76 15.80
CA ALA A 181 -25.19 16.72 14.87
C ALA A 181 -26.40 17.49 15.48
N THR A 182 -26.62 17.39 16.81
CA THR A 182 -27.77 18.04 17.49
C THR A 182 -27.80 19.55 17.23
N GLY A 183 -26.64 20.18 17.09
CA GLY A 183 -26.51 21.61 16.87
C GLY A 183 -26.69 22.07 15.41
N LEU A 184 -26.92 21.17 14.46
CA LEU A 184 -27.13 21.52 13.06
C LEU A 184 -28.45 22.22 12.82
N GLN A 185 -28.45 23.21 11.96
CA GLN A 185 -29.64 23.94 11.48
C GLN A 185 -29.99 23.52 10.04
N PRO A 186 -31.24 23.81 9.59
CA PRO A 186 -31.64 23.46 8.23
C PRO A 186 -30.67 23.99 7.14
N GLY A 187 -30.20 23.08 6.33
CA GLY A 187 -29.18 23.33 5.30
C GLY A 187 -27.76 22.94 5.73
N ASP A 188 -27.54 22.65 7.03
CA ASP A 188 -26.24 22.19 7.50
C ASP A 188 -25.99 20.73 7.13
N THR A 189 -24.75 20.44 6.78
CA THR A 189 -24.24 19.09 6.59
C THR A 189 -22.92 18.96 7.32
N ALA A 190 -22.74 17.86 8.07
CA ALA A 190 -21.49 17.53 8.74
C ALA A 190 -21.18 16.04 8.61
N GLY A 191 -19.90 15.67 8.56
CA GLY A 191 -19.57 14.26 8.38
C GLY A 191 -18.10 13.96 8.21
N LEU A 192 -17.87 12.76 7.65
CA LEU A 192 -16.58 12.18 7.32
C LEU A 192 -16.46 12.04 5.79
N ALA A 193 -15.33 12.46 5.24
CA ALA A 193 -15.06 12.30 3.82
C ALA A 193 -13.71 11.64 3.56
N LEU A 194 -13.62 10.95 2.43
CA LEU A 194 -12.40 10.59 1.74
C LEU A 194 -12.06 11.72 0.77
N LEU A 195 -11.26 12.67 1.26
CA LEU A 195 -10.86 13.83 0.47
C LEU A 195 -9.81 13.44 -0.56
N ASN A 196 -10.16 13.60 -1.78
CA ASN A 196 -9.32 13.64 -2.98
C ASN A 196 -10.12 14.36 -4.07
N MET A 197 -9.72 14.27 -5.31
CA MET A 197 -10.51 14.68 -6.46
C MET A 197 -10.54 13.52 -7.47
N PRO A 198 -11.63 12.75 -7.54
CA PRO A 198 -12.92 12.88 -6.87
C PRO A 198 -12.91 12.53 -5.37
N PHE A 199 -13.87 13.04 -4.63
CA PHE A 199 -14.08 12.73 -3.22
C PHE A 199 -15.33 11.86 -3.00
N ALA A 200 -15.38 11.18 -1.85
CA ALA A 200 -16.60 10.56 -1.36
C ALA A 200 -16.86 10.95 0.10
N SER A 201 -18.11 11.01 0.50
CA SER A 201 -18.46 11.45 1.85
C SER A 201 -19.70 10.75 2.41
N ILE A 202 -19.74 10.65 3.72
CA ILE A 202 -20.91 10.24 4.48
C ILE A 202 -21.13 11.22 5.64
N GLY A 203 -22.36 11.62 5.89
CA GLY A 203 -22.64 12.59 6.97
C GLY A 203 -24.11 12.72 7.28
N ILE A 204 -24.41 13.61 8.22
CA ILE A 204 -25.76 14.01 8.57
C ILE A 204 -26.04 15.37 7.94
N MET A 205 -27.16 15.48 7.26
CA MET A 205 -27.71 16.74 6.79
C MET A 205 -28.98 17.06 7.57
N ARG A 206 -29.09 18.29 8.04
CA ARG A 206 -30.32 18.82 8.66
C ARG A 206 -31.19 19.42 7.58
N THR A 207 -32.37 18.87 7.39
CA THR A 207 -33.46 19.40 6.56
C THR A 207 -34.50 20.12 7.41
N ASP A 208 -35.48 20.78 6.80
CA ASP A 208 -36.61 21.34 7.53
C ASP A 208 -37.47 20.25 8.20
N ALA A 209 -37.48 19.04 7.64
CA ALA A 209 -38.27 17.91 8.15
C ALA A 209 -37.53 17.06 9.21
N GLY A 210 -36.20 17.16 9.33
CA GLY A 210 -35.44 16.34 10.26
C GLY A 210 -34.02 16.10 9.81
N PHE A 211 -33.41 15.07 10.38
CA PHE A 211 -32.07 14.63 9.99
C PHE A 211 -32.14 13.56 8.90
N ILE A 212 -31.19 13.60 7.98
CA ILE A 212 -30.96 12.54 7.00
C ILE A 212 -29.50 12.13 7.02
N LEU A 213 -29.23 10.85 6.87
CA LEU A 213 -27.92 10.34 6.49
C LEU A 213 -27.77 10.58 5.01
N ARG A 214 -26.67 11.20 4.60
CA ARG A 214 -26.32 11.44 3.21
C ARG A 214 -24.97 10.83 2.90
N TRP A 215 -24.95 9.96 1.90
CA TRP A 215 -23.73 9.43 1.26
C TRP A 215 -23.63 10.04 -0.13
N TYR A 216 -22.42 10.34 -0.56
CA TYR A 216 -22.14 10.89 -1.87
C TYR A 216 -20.80 10.40 -2.39
N ASP A 217 -20.76 9.94 -3.64
CA ASP A 217 -19.54 9.66 -4.40
C ASP A 217 -19.48 10.56 -5.64
N GLN A 218 -18.47 11.41 -5.69
CA GLN A 218 -18.27 12.35 -6.79
C GLN A 218 -17.89 11.65 -8.10
N LEU A 219 -17.22 10.48 -8.04
CA LEU A 219 -16.79 9.75 -9.23
C LEU A 219 -17.99 9.21 -10.02
N SER A 220 -18.90 8.56 -9.33
CA SER A 220 -20.15 8.04 -9.91
C SER A 220 -21.24 9.09 -9.99
N ASN A 221 -21.10 10.22 -9.30
CA ASN A 221 -22.12 11.25 -9.08
C ASN A 221 -23.40 10.69 -8.44
N GLU A 222 -23.24 9.68 -7.60
CA GLU A 222 -24.34 9.03 -6.90
C GLU A 222 -24.56 9.65 -5.52
N THR A 223 -25.82 9.79 -5.13
CA THR A 223 -26.23 10.26 -3.80
C THR A 223 -27.23 9.27 -3.21
N ILE A 224 -27.01 8.87 -1.96
CA ILE A 224 -27.95 8.07 -1.19
C ILE A 224 -28.36 8.86 0.05
N GLU A 225 -29.65 8.98 0.27
CA GLU A 225 -30.22 9.67 1.42
C GLU A 225 -31.18 8.74 2.18
N LYS A 226 -31.04 8.71 3.49
CA LYS A 226 -31.90 7.91 4.39
C LYS A 226 -32.34 8.76 5.57
N PRO A 227 -33.63 8.78 5.94
CA PRO A 227 -34.09 9.45 7.16
C PRO A 227 -33.39 8.88 8.40
N LEU A 228 -33.02 9.78 9.32
CA LEU A 228 -32.46 9.43 10.61
C LEU A 228 -33.33 9.96 11.73
N SER A 229 -33.62 9.10 12.73
CA SER A 229 -34.31 9.50 13.98
C SER A 229 -33.35 10.05 15.02
N LEU A 230 -32.04 9.83 14.85
CA LEU A 230 -31.00 10.22 15.79
C LEU A 230 -30.11 11.32 15.20
N SER A 231 -29.62 12.20 16.06
CA SER A 231 -28.69 13.26 15.72
C SER A 231 -27.24 12.89 16.02
N ARG A 232 -26.97 11.75 16.65
CA ARG A 232 -25.62 11.24 16.93
C ARG A 232 -25.40 9.93 16.20
N VAL A 233 -24.28 9.84 15.50
CA VAL A 233 -23.87 8.67 14.73
C VAL A 233 -22.37 8.51 14.73
N PHE A 234 -21.94 7.28 14.51
CA PHE A 234 -20.55 6.96 14.18
C PHE A 234 -20.44 6.78 12.66
N LEU A 235 -19.53 7.51 12.04
CA LEU A 235 -19.26 7.45 10.63
C LEU A 235 -17.91 6.78 10.41
N ARG A 236 -17.85 5.85 9.47
CA ARG A 236 -16.64 5.08 9.21
C ARG A 236 -16.25 5.11 7.74
N ALA A 237 -14.96 5.24 7.48
CA ALA A 237 -14.35 5.08 6.17
C ALA A 237 -13.23 4.04 6.26
N THR A 238 -13.38 2.94 5.54
CA THR A 238 -12.35 1.89 5.42
C THR A 238 -11.77 1.95 4.02
N GLY A 239 -10.46 2.18 3.92
CA GLY A 239 -9.74 2.25 2.65
C GLY A 239 -8.76 1.08 2.49
N ASP A 240 -8.81 0.40 1.35
CA ASP A 240 -7.78 -0.50 0.87
C ASP A 240 -7.01 0.20 -0.26
N TYR A 241 -5.86 0.76 0.10
CA TYR A 241 -5.02 1.57 -0.80
C TYR A 241 -4.11 0.73 -1.68
N ASP A 242 -4.04 -0.58 -1.44
CA ASP A 242 -3.40 -1.52 -2.34
C ASP A 242 -4.31 -1.87 -3.53
N ASN A 243 -5.61 -1.78 -3.34
CA ASN A 243 -6.60 -2.01 -4.40
C ASN A 243 -7.27 -0.71 -4.86
N ASP A 244 -6.93 0.44 -4.27
CA ASP A 244 -7.49 1.76 -4.54
C ASP A 244 -9.03 1.79 -4.43
N VAL A 245 -9.54 1.17 -3.38
CA VAL A 245 -10.98 1.11 -3.08
C VAL A 245 -11.27 1.49 -1.64
N ALA A 246 -12.49 1.90 -1.40
CA ALA A 246 -12.97 2.19 -0.04
C ALA A 246 -14.45 1.86 0.14
N GLN A 247 -14.85 1.77 1.40
CA GLN A 247 -16.23 1.63 1.83
C GLN A 247 -16.55 2.66 2.89
N LEU A 248 -17.72 3.29 2.79
CA LEU A 248 -18.28 4.16 3.83
C LEU A 248 -19.43 3.46 4.54
N SER A 249 -19.48 3.59 5.85
CA SER A 249 -20.50 2.98 6.69
C SER A 249 -20.87 3.87 7.86
N TYR A 250 -21.99 3.59 8.51
CA TYR A 250 -22.42 4.29 9.72
C TYR A 250 -22.91 3.32 10.78
N SER A 251 -22.93 3.80 12.00
CA SER A 251 -23.49 3.09 13.16
C SER A 251 -24.19 4.06 14.09
N THR A 252 -25.21 3.58 14.80
CA THR A 252 -25.91 4.33 15.86
C THR A 252 -25.45 3.93 17.26
N ASP A 253 -24.67 2.86 17.37
CA ASP A 253 -24.18 2.31 18.64
C ASP A 253 -22.65 2.24 18.76
N GLY A 254 -21.94 2.62 17.67
CA GLY A 254 -20.48 2.57 17.58
C GLY A 254 -19.88 1.17 17.47
N LYS A 255 -20.72 0.13 17.39
CA LYS A 255 -20.29 -1.28 17.32
C LYS A 255 -20.72 -1.94 16.03
N ASN A 256 -21.99 -1.83 15.69
CA ASN A 256 -22.60 -2.46 14.52
C ASN A 256 -22.65 -1.44 13.39
N PHE A 257 -21.84 -1.63 12.35
CA PHE A 257 -21.76 -0.73 11.21
C PHE A 257 -22.54 -1.28 10.02
N THR A 258 -23.27 -0.40 9.36
CA THR A 258 -24.02 -0.68 8.14
C THR A 258 -23.37 0.07 6.99
N ASP A 259 -22.99 -0.64 5.94
CA ASP A 259 -22.44 -0.05 4.74
C ASP A 259 -23.50 0.78 4.00
N VAL A 260 -23.04 1.87 3.39
CA VAL A 260 -23.87 2.77 2.59
C VAL A 260 -23.21 2.99 1.25
N GLY A 261 -23.97 2.81 0.18
CA GLY A 261 -23.46 2.84 -1.17
C GLY A 261 -22.66 1.60 -1.55
N GLY A 262 -22.12 1.62 -2.75
CA GLY A 262 -21.24 0.58 -3.25
C GLY A 262 -19.76 0.84 -2.89
N GLU A 263 -18.88 0.00 -3.45
CA GLU A 263 -17.43 0.19 -3.41
C GLU A 263 -17.05 1.50 -4.09
N ILE A 264 -16.30 2.33 -3.38
CA ILE A 264 -15.78 3.61 -3.86
C ILE A 264 -14.41 3.39 -4.48
N ARG A 265 -14.21 3.84 -5.70
CA ARG A 265 -12.90 3.85 -6.33
C ARG A 265 -12.12 5.10 -5.94
N LEU A 266 -10.83 4.91 -5.63
CA LEU A 266 -9.91 5.96 -5.20
C LEU A 266 -8.84 6.23 -6.28
N PRO A 267 -9.18 6.92 -7.39
CA PRO A 267 -8.22 7.14 -8.46
C PRO A 267 -7.13 8.13 -8.03
N TYR A 268 -5.89 7.88 -8.44
CA TYR A 268 -4.83 8.86 -8.33
C TYR A 268 -5.05 10.03 -9.28
N GLN A 269 -4.89 11.23 -8.76
CA GLN A 269 -5.05 12.46 -9.54
C GLN A 269 -3.84 13.38 -9.37
N LEU A 270 -3.17 13.69 -10.46
CA LEU A 270 -2.07 14.67 -10.46
C LEU A 270 -2.51 16.07 -10.03
N LYS A 271 -3.78 16.39 -10.19
CA LYS A 271 -4.34 17.70 -9.81
C LYS A 271 -4.19 18.04 -8.33
N THR A 272 -4.17 17.04 -7.48
CA THR A 272 -4.08 17.25 -6.03
C THR A 272 -2.68 17.04 -5.49
N PHE A 273 -1.81 16.33 -6.18
CA PHE A 273 -0.47 15.93 -5.73
C PHE A 273 -0.42 15.26 -4.35
N GLN A 274 -1.54 15.00 -3.75
CA GLN A 274 -1.66 14.34 -2.46
C GLN A 274 -2.52 13.09 -2.59
N GLY A 275 -2.35 12.16 -1.69
CA GLY A 275 -3.21 10.99 -1.60
C GLY A 275 -4.52 11.30 -0.90
N THR A 276 -5.32 10.29 -0.79
CA THR A 276 -6.58 10.32 -0.05
C THR A 276 -6.33 10.76 1.40
N ARG A 277 -7.22 11.59 1.90
CA ARG A 277 -7.23 12.06 3.28
C ARG A 277 -8.58 11.77 3.92
N TYR A 278 -8.57 11.39 5.17
CA TYR A 278 -9.78 11.44 5.99
C TYR A 278 -10.05 12.87 6.37
N ALA A 279 -11.28 13.33 6.19
CA ALA A 279 -11.66 14.71 6.48
C ALA A 279 -12.91 14.78 7.36
N LEU A 280 -12.86 15.56 8.44
CA LEU A 280 -14.02 15.98 9.19
C LEU A 280 -14.47 17.35 8.65
N PHE A 281 -15.76 17.49 8.40
CA PHE A 281 -16.30 18.70 7.80
C PHE A 281 -17.65 19.13 8.36
N ALA A 282 -17.96 20.41 8.26
CA ALA A 282 -19.29 20.97 8.50
C ALA A 282 -19.49 22.21 7.63
N PHE A 283 -20.62 22.31 6.93
CA PHE A 283 -20.95 23.47 6.10
C PHE A 283 -22.46 23.63 5.92
N ASN A 284 -22.90 24.83 5.46
CA ASN A 284 -24.29 25.13 5.18
C ASN A 284 -24.51 25.33 3.68
N THR A 285 -25.43 24.57 3.09
CA THR A 285 -25.76 24.61 1.66
C THR A 285 -26.71 25.75 1.26
N ARG A 286 -27.28 26.47 2.24
CA ARG A 286 -28.22 27.59 2.00
C ARG A 286 -27.53 28.95 1.88
N GLY A 287 -26.20 28.97 1.73
CA GLY A 287 -25.41 30.20 1.53
C GLY A 287 -25.33 31.13 2.74
N ARG A 288 -25.54 30.62 3.94
CA ARG A 288 -25.51 31.37 5.21
C ARG A 288 -24.72 30.64 6.28
N GLU A 289 -24.33 31.31 7.32
CA GLU A 289 -23.89 30.66 8.53
C GLU A 289 -25.06 29.88 9.16
N GLY A 290 -24.76 28.68 9.63
CA GLY A 290 -25.73 27.78 10.22
C GLY A 290 -25.47 27.53 11.70
N GLY A 291 -25.66 26.29 12.11
CA GLY A 291 -25.40 25.83 13.47
C GLY A 291 -23.97 25.32 13.65
N ARG A 292 -23.85 24.17 14.30
CA ARG A 292 -22.56 23.54 14.62
C ARG A 292 -22.66 22.03 14.66
N ALA A 293 -21.55 21.36 14.42
CA ALA A 293 -21.35 19.94 14.62
C ALA A 293 -20.23 19.70 15.64
N ASP A 294 -20.37 18.69 16.46
CA ASP A 294 -19.38 18.29 17.44
C ASP A 294 -18.86 16.90 17.11
N PHE A 295 -17.57 16.77 16.92
CA PHE A 295 -16.88 15.49 16.77
C PHE A 295 -16.27 15.10 18.12
N GLU A 296 -16.80 14.07 18.77
CA GLU A 296 -16.38 13.67 20.11
C GLU A 296 -15.16 12.75 20.08
N SER A 297 -14.92 12.09 18.98
CA SER A 297 -13.68 11.36 18.75
C SER A 297 -13.44 11.11 17.28
N PHE A 298 -12.18 10.93 16.95
CA PHE A 298 -11.73 10.42 15.67
C PHE A 298 -10.73 9.31 15.91
N ARG A 299 -11.06 8.10 15.49
CA ARG A 299 -10.22 6.94 15.68
C ARG A 299 -9.71 6.43 14.35
N VAL A 300 -8.42 6.15 14.29
CA VAL A 300 -7.77 5.52 13.14
C VAL A 300 -7.22 4.17 13.55
N ASP A 301 -7.65 3.13 12.86
CA ASP A 301 -7.14 1.78 12.98
C ASP A 301 -6.27 1.46 11.75
N GLU A 302 -5.04 1.03 12.00
CA GLU A 302 -4.04 0.66 10.99
C GLU A 302 -3.59 -0.80 11.24
N PRO A 303 -4.45 -1.80 10.95
CA PRO A 303 -4.20 -3.19 11.40
C PRO A 303 -3.00 -3.86 10.71
N MET A 304 -2.33 -3.18 9.82
CA MET A 304 -1.61 -3.87 8.77
C MET A 304 -0.11 -3.80 8.84
N ALA A 305 0.44 -3.08 9.72
CA ALA A 305 1.89 -3.00 9.74
C ALA A 305 2.46 -3.98 10.76
N ASP A 306 2.31 -5.26 10.54
CA ASP A 306 3.28 -6.17 11.15
C ASP A 306 4.63 -5.99 10.46
N ARG A 307 5.30 -4.91 10.84
CA ARG A 307 6.65 -4.55 10.38
C ARG A 307 7.72 -5.49 10.95
N SER A 308 7.33 -6.45 11.77
CA SER A 308 8.20 -7.50 12.31
C SER A 308 8.30 -8.69 11.38
N GLN A 309 7.45 -8.80 10.38
CA GLN A 309 7.52 -9.88 9.39
C GLN A 309 8.69 -9.61 8.45
N ASN A 310 9.73 -10.38 8.65
CA ASN A 310 10.92 -10.35 7.84
C ASN A 310 10.84 -11.42 6.74
N VAL A 311 11.69 -11.26 5.73
CA VAL A 311 11.99 -12.33 4.79
C VAL A 311 12.35 -13.59 5.59
N PRO A 312 11.77 -14.76 5.32
CA PRO A 312 12.01 -15.98 6.10
C PRO A 312 13.37 -16.62 5.77
N LEU A 313 14.45 -15.86 5.99
CA LEU A 313 15.81 -16.27 5.68
C LEU A 313 16.22 -17.49 6.49
N GLY A 314 16.82 -18.48 5.83
CA GLY A 314 17.26 -19.74 6.41
C GLY A 314 16.14 -20.74 6.71
N LYS A 315 14.89 -20.35 6.53
CA LYS A 315 13.72 -21.17 6.85
C LYS A 315 13.24 -21.96 5.64
N VAL A 316 12.48 -23.00 5.89
CA VAL A 316 11.74 -23.75 4.89
C VAL A 316 10.29 -23.26 4.87
N VAL A 317 9.80 -22.90 3.70
CA VAL A 317 8.46 -22.34 3.54
C VAL A 317 7.69 -23.05 2.44
N THR A 318 6.38 -23.02 2.55
CA THR A 318 5.47 -23.22 1.41
C THR A 318 5.06 -21.86 0.85
N LEU A 319 4.75 -21.81 -0.44
CA LEU A 319 4.26 -20.63 -1.13
C LEU A 319 2.89 -20.95 -1.71
N THR A 320 1.89 -20.14 -1.39
CA THR A 320 0.51 -20.32 -1.86
C THR A 320 0.12 -19.11 -2.72
N ASN A 321 -0.49 -19.37 -3.85
CA ASN A 321 -0.99 -18.31 -4.72
C ASN A 321 -2.18 -17.61 -4.06
N PHE A 322 -2.07 -16.31 -3.86
CA PHE A 322 -3.12 -15.52 -3.21
C PHE A 322 -4.44 -15.50 -4.00
N ALA A 323 -4.37 -15.61 -5.33
CA ALA A 323 -5.53 -15.48 -6.20
C ALA A 323 -6.51 -16.67 -6.11
N ASN A 324 -6.01 -17.88 -5.87
CA ASN A 324 -6.80 -19.12 -5.94
C ASN A 324 -6.45 -20.15 -4.86
N ASP A 325 -5.61 -19.79 -3.89
CA ASP A 325 -5.19 -20.65 -2.77
C ASP A 325 -4.44 -21.94 -3.18
N SER A 326 -3.96 -22.04 -4.42
CA SER A 326 -3.14 -23.17 -4.88
C SER A 326 -1.71 -23.07 -4.35
N VAL A 327 -1.06 -24.21 -4.13
CA VAL A 327 0.30 -24.30 -3.60
C VAL A 327 1.30 -24.35 -4.74
N VAL A 328 2.37 -23.55 -4.68
CA VAL A 328 3.47 -23.59 -5.65
C VAL A 328 4.27 -24.86 -5.44
N TRP A 329 4.52 -25.57 -6.51
CA TRP A 329 5.13 -26.90 -6.48
C TRP A 329 6.08 -27.12 -7.67
N ALA A 330 7.25 -27.67 -7.40
CA ALA A 330 8.16 -28.16 -8.42
C ALA A 330 7.82 -29.60 -8.74
N ASN A 331 7.40 -29.87 -9.97
CA ASN A 331 6.98 -31.19 -10.38
C ASN A 331 8.19 -32.11 -10.69
N PRO A 332 8.01 -33.45 -10.71
CA PRO A 332 9.09 -34.39 -11.00
C PRO A 332 9.74 -34.26 -12.40
N HIS A 333 9.09 -33.50 -13.29
CA HIS A 333 9.61 -33.20 -14.62
C HIS A 333 10.47 -31.92 -14.66
N GLY A 334 10.75 -31.35 -13.51
CA GLY A 334 11.59 -30.15 -13.37
C GLY A 334 10.92 -28.87 -13.85
N MET A 335 9.59 -28.76 -13.67
CA MET A 335 8.86 -27.53 -13.94
C MET A 335 8.20 -27.03 -12.65
N LEU A 336 8.13 -25.71 -12.51
CA LEU A 336 7.31 -25.10 -11.49
C LEU A 336 5.83 -25.12 -11.93
N HIS A 337 4.93 -25.38 -11.00
CA HIS A 337 3.50 -25.45 -11.27
C HIS A 337 2.72 -25.13 -9.98
N SER A 338 1.39 -25.11 -10.05
CA SER A 338 0.56 -25.10 -8.86
C SER A 338 -0.11 -26.47 -8.62
N ALA A 339 -0.25 -26.81 -7.36
CA ALA A 339 -0.98 -27.99 -6.88
C ALA A 339 -2.19 -27.54 -6.04
N GLN A 340 -3.24 -28.34 -6.03
CA GLN A 340 -4.39 -28.09 -5.18
C GLN A 340 -4.00 -28.27 -3.71
N ARG A 341 -4.40 -27.34 -2.85
CA ARG A 341 -4.17 -27.46 -1.41
C ARG A 341 -4.72 -28.78 -0.86
N GLY A 342 -3.93 -29.48 -0.07
CA GLY A 342 -4.26 -30.80 0.50
C GLY A 342 -4.03 -31.97 -0.46
N SER A 343 -3.48 -31.76 -1.66
CA SER A 343 -3.03 -32.85 -2.53
C SER A 343 -1.67 -33.37 -2.08
N GLU A 344 -1.29 -34.56 -2.54
CA GLU A 344 0.01 -35.16 -2.26
C GLU A 344 1.17 -34.27 -2.76
N GLU A 345 0.99 -33.63 -3.89
CA GLU A 345 1.96 -32.69 -4.47
C GLU A 345 2.15 -31.46 -3.58
N ALA A 346 1.05 -30.90 -3.06
CA ALA A 346 1.07 -29.72 -2.20
C ALA A 346 1.69 -29.99 -0.82
N GLU A 347 1.60 -31.21 -0.33
CA GLU A 347 2.16 -31.62 0.96
C GLU A 347 3.57 -32.21 0.82
N GLY A 348 4.00 -32.49 -0.40
CA GLY A 348 5.28 -33.10 -0.73
C GLY A 348 6.49 -32.16 -0.61
N PRO A 349 7.70 -32.70 -0.68
CA PRO A 349 8.93 -31.91 -0.59
C PRO A 349 9.12 -30.96 -1.78
N GLY A 350 8.53 -31.23 -2.95
CA GLY A 350 8.57 -30.34 -4.10
C GLY A 350 7.79 -29.02 -3.91
N ALA A 351 6.91 -28.95 -2.90
CA ALA A 351 6.19 -27.73 -2.52
C ALA A 351 6.86 -26.95 -1.37
N ARG A 352 8.04 -27.38 -0.93
CA ARG A 352 8.79 -26.77 0.16
C ARG A 352 10.05 -26.13 -0.37
N PHE A 353 10.31 -24.89 0.05
CA PHE A 353 11.42 -24.09 -0.44
C PHE A 353 12.26 -23.58 0.73
N ARG A 354 13.55 -23.86 0.74
CA ARG A 354 14.49 -23.24 1.67
C ARG A 354 14.89 -21.88 1.12
N VAL A 355 14.70 -20.83 1.93
CA VAL A 355 15.05 -19.46 1.57
C VAL A 355 16.49 -19.16 1.98
N HIS A 356 17.39 -19.15 1.03
CA HIS A 356 18.79 -18.81 1.26
C HIS A 356 19.00 -17.30 1.18
N ASP A 357 19.67 -16.74 2.19
CA ASP A 357 20.11 -15.33 2.15
C ASP A 357 21.28 -15.15 1.18
N ARG A 358 21.17 -14.16 0.32
CA ARG A 358 22.22 -13.73 -0.63
C ARG A 358 22.61 -12.27 -0.42
N GLY A 359 22.26 -11.73 0.72
CA GLY A 359 22.54 -10.37 1.13
C GLY A 359 21.67 -9.32 0.45
N GLN A 360 21.45 -8.23 1.13
CA GLN A 360 20.73 -7.04 0.66
C GLN A 360 19.32 -7.35 0.13
N GLY A 361 18.60 -8.30 0.78
CA GLY A 361 17.24 -8.68 0.36
C GLY A 361 17.17 -9.64 -0.83
N ARG A 362 18.30 -10.07 -1.35
CA ARG A 362 18.36 -11.10 -2.39
C ARG A 362 18.26 -12.48 -1.76
N VAL A 363 17.51 -13.34 -2.41
CA VAL A 363 17.32 -14.74 -1.98
C VAL A 363 17.52 -15.70 -3.15
N ALA A 364 17.89 -16.93 -2.82
CA ALA A 364 17.74 -18.10 -3.68
C ALA A 364 16.79 -19.09 -3.00
N LEU A 365 15.97 -19.77 -3.77
CA LEU A 365 14.97 -20.71 -3.29
C LEU A 365 15.36 -22.13 -3.71
N GLU A 366 15.79 -22.94 -2.74
CA GLU A 366 16.13 -24.35 -2.95
C GLU A 366 14.89 -25.21 -2.72
N VAL A 367 14.58 -26.09 -3.68
CA VAL A 367 13.47 -27.03 -3.57
C VAL A 367 13.88 -28.22 -2.71
N MET A 368 13.07 -28.58 -1.75
CA MET A 368 13.43 -29.58 -0.74
C MET A 368 13.35 -31.03 -1.23
N ASP A 369 12.92 -31.27 -2.47
CA ASP A 369 12.94 -32.59 -3.12
C ASP A 369 14.30 -32.96 -3.73
N GLY A 370 15.29 -32.04 -3.66
CA GLY A 370 16.62 -32.23 -4.21
C GLY A 370 16.76 -31.85 -5.71
N SER A 371 15.73 -31.31 -6.33
CA SER A 371 15.77 -30.88 -7.74
C SER A 371 16.62 -29.59 -7.95
N GLY A 372 16.97 -28.89 -6.89
CA GLY A 372 17.88 -27.76 -6.89
C GLY A 372 17.20 -26.42 -6.62
N TYR A 373 17.65 -25.37 -7.30
CA TYR A 373 17.23 -23.99 -7.07
C TYR A 373 16.25 -23.50 -8.13
N LEU A 374 15.21 -22.79 -7.71
CA LEU A 374 14.34 -22.10 -8.66
C LEU A 374 15.17 -21.14 -9.51
N THR A 375 15.13 -21.32 -10.81
CA THR A 375 15.96 -20.58 -11.77
C THR A 375 15.11 -20.08 -12.91
N VAL A 376 15.30 -18.84 -13.29
CA VAL A 376 14.62 -18.25 -14.45
C VAL A 376 15.39 -18.60 -15.73
N VAL A 377 14.74 -19.31 -16.63
CA VAL A 377 15.29 -19.75 -17.90
C VAL A 377 14.63 -18.99 -19.05
N GLY A 378 15.42 -18.50 -19.98
CA GLY A 378 14.90 -17.68 -21.06
C GLY A 378 15.01 -16.17 -20.77
N VAL A 379 14.26 -15.38 -21.52
CA VAL A 379 14.30 -13.92 -21.45
C VAL A 379 12.90 -13.32 -21.57
N GLY A 380 12.73 -12.15 -20.98
CA GLY A 380 11.52 -11.36 -21.13
C GLY A 380 10.25 -12.05 -20.63
N LEU A 381 9.18 -11.85 -21.35
CA LEU A 381 7.86 -12.44 -21.03
C LEU A 381 7.80 -13.95 -21.27
N SER A 382 8.70 -14.46 -22.12
CA SER A 382 8.77 -15.89 -22.43
C SER A 382 9.67 -16.66 -21.45
N ALA A 383 10.20 -16.00 -20.43
CA ALA A 383 10.99 -16.68 -19.42
C ALA A 383 10.14 -17.65 -18.61
N ASP A 384 10.69 -18.82 -18.39
CA ASP A 384 10.12 -19.90 -17.58
C ASP A 384 10.85 -19.98 -16.24
N VAL A 385 10.25 -20.61 -15.24
CA VAL A 385 10.86 -20.84 -13.93
C VAL A 385 10.85 -22.33 -13.63
N ARG A 386 12.04 -22.87 -13.41
CA ARG A 386 12.21 -24.29 -13.10
C ARG A 386 13.35 -24.53 -12.11
N PRO A 387 13.33 -25.63 -11.35
CA PRO A 387 14.47 -25.98 -10.52
C PRO A 387 15.66 -26.44 -11.40
N LEU A 388 16.87 -25.97 -11.05
CA LEU A 388 18.12 -26.45 -11.62
C LEU A 388 19.09 -26.85 -10.50
N ASN A 389 19.88 -27.90 -10.72
CA ASN A 389 20.74 -28.48 -9.70
C ASN A 389 21.77 -27.53 -9.09
N GLN A 390 22.16 -26.50 -9.82
CA GLN A 390 23.15 -25.52 -9.36
C GLN A 390 22.55 -24.13 -9.28
N GLU A 391 22.85 -23.45 -8.19
CA GLU A 391 22.54 -22.03 -8.06
C GLU A 391 23.39 -21.21 -9.05
N SER A 392 22.78 -20.20 -9.63
CA SER A 392 23.41 -19.25 -10.54
C SER A 392 22.89 -17.85 -10.32
N ALA A 393 23.42 -16.86 -11.04
CA ALA A 393 22.87 -15.51 -11.03
C ALA A 393 21.40 -15.47 -11.48
N ASP A 394 20.97 -16.41 -12.29
CA ASP A 394 19.60 -16.55 -12.79
C ASP A 394 18.62 -17.13 -11.75
N SER A 395 19.17 -17.65 -10.64
CA SER A 395 18.40 -18.17 -9.48
C SER A 395 18.17 -17.11 -8.41
N LEU A 396 18.58 -15.86 -8.64
CA LEU A 396 18.47 -14.79 -7.66
C LEU A 396 17.16 -14.00 -7.83
N PHE A 397 16.50 -13.83 -6.72
CA PHE A 397 15.28 -13.04 -6.61
C PHE A 397 15.45 -11.95 -5.54
N MET A 398 14.77 -10.82 -5.73
CA MET A 398 14.43 -9.93 -4.63
C MET A 398 13.13 -10.41 -4.02
N TRP A 399 13.19 -10.76 -2.73
CA TRP A 399 11.98 -11.01 -1.96
C TRP A 399 11.36 -9.68 -1.57
N GLN A 400 10.16 -9.45 -1.99
CA GLN A 400 9.41 -8.25 -1.63
C GLN A 400 8.30 -8.59 -0.66
N ASP A 401 8.47 -8.20 0.58
CA ASP A 401 7.43 -8.28 1.59
C ASP A 401 6.32 -7.27 1.24
N MET A 402 5.08 -7.74 1.21
CA MET A 402 3.92 -6.91 0.95
C MET A 402 3.41 -6.21 2.22
N LEU A 403 4.08 -6.40 3.35
CA LEU A 403 3.74 -5.84 4.66
C LEU A 403 2.31 -6.17 5.12
N ARG A 404 1.80 -7.34 4.70
CA ARG A 404 0.44 -7.78 4.97
C ARG A 404 0.34 -9.30 4.89
N ASP A 405 -0.13 -9.93 5.96
CA ASP A 405 -0.57 -11.34 6.00
C ASP A 405 0.43 -12.33 5.39
N ARG A 406 1.73 -12.13 5.62
CA ARG A 406 2.82 -12.93 5.03
C ARG A 406 2.77 -13.00 3.49
N GLN A 407 2.20 -11.97 2.87
CA GLN A 407 2.22 -11.85 1.42
C GLN A 407 3.59 -11.37 0.94
N CYS A 408 4.05 -11.95 -0.14
CA CYS A 408 5.29 -11.58 -0.80
C CYS A 408 5.18 -11.63 -2.32
N MET A 409 6.15 -11.04 -2.98
CA MET A 409 6.37 -11.14 -4.42
C MET A 409 7.82 -11.49 -4.68
N LEU A 410 8.08 -12.24 -5.73
CA LEU A 410 9.43 -12.62 -6.15
C LEU A 410 9.81 -11.89 -7.43
N LEU A 411 10.74 -10.95 -7.33
CA LEU A 411 11.29 -10.25 -8.48
C LEU A 411 12.53 -10.98 -8.98
N SER A 412 12.49 -11.50 -10.20
CA SER A 412 13.68 -12.08 -10.83
C SER A 412 14.72 -11.00 -11.13
N LEU A 413 15.96 -11.20 -10.69
CA LEU A 413 17.05 -10.28 -11.03
C LEU A 413 17.54 -10.48 -12.48
N LYS A 414 17.26 -11.61 -13.10
CA LYS A 414 17.56 -11.87 -14.50
C LYS A 414 16.67 -11.06 -15.45
N THR A 415 15.36 -11.15 -15.26
CA THR A 415 14.39 -10.54 -16.19
C THR A 415 13.89 -9.18 -15.72
N GLN A 416 14.18 -8.80 -14.47
CA GLN A 416 13.62 -7.60 -13.83
C GLN A 416 12.08 -7.62 -13.78
N ARG A 417 11.50 -8.83 -13.74
CA ARG A 417 10.06 -9.06 -13.71
C ARG A 417 9.66 -9.88 -12.50
N PHE A 418 8.45 -9.64 -12.03
CA PHE A 418 7.85 -10.50 -11.01
C PHE A 418 7.49 -11.85 -11.61
N ILE A 419 7.71 -12.89 -10.82
CA ILE A 419 7.27 -14.23 -11.17
C ILE A 419 5.86 -14.42 -10.60
N GLY A 420 4.96 -14.84 -11.46
CA GLY A 420 3.60 -15.23 -11.11
C GLY A 420 3.35 -16.71 -11.40
N ILE A 421 2.32 -17.24 -10.78
CA ILE A 421 1.72 -18.52 -11.12
C ILE A 421 0.32 -18.22 -11.62
N ASP A 422 0.08 -18.46 -12.89
CA ASP A 422 -1.20 -18.19 -13.52
C ASP A 422 -2.34 -18.95 -12.80
N PRO A 423 -3.35 -18.25 -12.27
CA PRO A 423 -4.39 -18.88 -11.46
C PRO A 423 -5.28 -19.84 -12.25
N ALA A 424 -5.35 -19.71 -13.56
CA ALA A 424 -6.19 -20.55 -14.42
C ALA A 424 -5.45 -21.79 -14.91
N THR A 425 -4.17 -21.66 -15.26
CA THR A 425 -3.38 -22.75 -15.84
C THR A 425 -2.46 -23.42 -14.83
N GLY A 426 -2.13 -22.75 -13.72
CA GLY A 426 -1.15 -23.20 -12.75
C GLY A 426 0.31 -23.08 -13.22
N ALA A 427 0.56 -22.56 -14.40
CA ALA A 427 1.91 -22.43 -14.97
C ALA A 427 2.62 -21.16 -14.45
N PRO A 428 3.96 -21.19 -14.30
CA PRO A 428 4.71 -20.00 -14.00
C PRO A 428 4.75 -19.05 -15.19
N TYR A 429 4.85 -17.77 -14.93
CA TYR A 429 5.00 -16.76 -15.95
C TYR A 429 5.79 -15.55 -15.44
N SER A 430 6.38 -14.79 -16.34
CA SER A 430 6.98 -13.48 -16.05
C SER A 430 5.96 -12.38 -16.30
N ALA A 431 5.65 -11.59 -15.27
CA ALA A 431 4.68 -10.51 -15.38
C ALA A 431 5.12 -9.45 -16.40
N ASP A 432 4.20 -8.94 -17.19
CA ASP A 432 4.46 -7.84 -18.14
C ASP A 432 4.44 -6.47 -17.48
N TRP A 433 3.84 -6.37 -16.30
CA TRP A 433 3.86 -5.18 -15.47
C TRP A 433 4.98 -5.24 -14.41
N VAL A 434 5.32 -4.12 -13.84
CA VAL A 434 6.59 -3.98 -13.13
C VAL A 434 6.55 -3.06 -11.95
N GLY A 435 5.41 -2.83 -11.41
CA GLY A 435 5.30 -2.00 -10.22
C GLY A 435 5.35 -2.79 -8.93
N THR A 436 5.31 -2.08 -7.84
CA THR A 436 5.19 -2.62 -6.49
C THR A 436 3.74 -2.78 -6.05
N HIS A 437 2.82 -2.64 -6.98
CA HIS A 437 1.38 -2.61 -6.74
C HIS A 437 0.70 -3.66 -7.61
N PRO A 438 0.67 -4.91 -7.15
CA PRO A 438 0.16 -6.03 -7.93
C PRO A 438 -1.36 -5.97 -8.04
N ASP A 439 -1.87 -6.49 -9.15
CA ASP A 439 -3.20 -7.08 -9.13
C ASP A 439 -3.11 -8.41 -8.39
N ARG A 440 -3.65 -8.47 -7.18
CA ARG A 440 -3.62 -9.68 -6.36
C ARG A 440 -4.33 -10.88 -6.99
N LYS A 441 -5.05 -10.69 -8.08
CA LYS A 441 -5.76 -11.76 -8.80
C LYS A 441 -4.93 -12.34 -9.95
N ASP A 442 -3.78 -11.76 -10.25
CA ASP A 442 -2.94 -12.19 -11.38
C ASP A 442 -1.97 -13.33 -11.04
N GLY A 443 -1.84 -13.68 -9.76
CA GLY A 443 -0.97 -14.78 -9.32
C GLY A 443 0.47 -14.38 -9.01
N THR A 444 0.83 -13.10 -9.04
CA THR A 444 2.17 -12.64 -8.65
C THR A 444 2.34 -12.47 -7.15
N VAL A 445 1.23 -12.34 -6.41
CA VAL A 445 1.25 -12.31 -4.95
C VAL A 445 1.15 -13.72 -4.40
N LEU A 446 2.14 -14.07 -3.58
CA LEU A 446 2.22 -15.35 -2.89
C LEU A 446 2.08 -15.14 -1.39
N VAL A 447 1.50 -16.10 -0.70
CA VAL A 447 1.45 -16.16 0.76
C VAL A 447 2.42 -17.24 1.22
N TRP A 448 3.36 -16.88 2.06
CA TRP A 448 4.31 -17.86 2.58
C TRP A 448 3.91 -18.36 3.98
N GLN A 449 4.21 -19.61 4.25
CA GLN A 449 4.04 -20.23 5.55
C GLN A 449 5.28 -21.03 5.89
N GLU A 450 5.81 -20.84 7.09
CA GLU A 450 6.92 -21.66 7.61
C GLU A 450 6.43 -23.09 7.84
N THR A 451 7.20 -24.05 7.35
CA THR A 451 6.98 -25.46 7.63
C THR A 451 8.04 -25.93 8.63
N GLU A 452 7.69 -26.81 9.54
CA GLU A 452 8.66 -27.44 10.41
C GLU A 452 9.69 -28.18 9.58
N SER A 453 10.96 -27.91 9.78
CA SER A 453 12.04 -28.66 9.15
C SER A 453 12.10 -30.03 9.83
N GLU A 454 11.45 -31.04 9.29
CA GLU A 454 11.86 -32.41 9.56
C GLU A 454 13.28 -32.58 8.99
N LEU A 455 14.27 -32.34 9.81
CA LEU A 455 15.61 -32.88 9.62
C LEU A 455 15.46 -34.40 9.79
N VAL A 456 15.22 -35.12 8.70
CA VAL A 456 15.48 -36.54 8.66
C VAL A 456 16.99 -36.66 8.75
N PRO A 457 17.55 -37.20 9.87
CA PRO A 457 18.97 -37.41 9.94
C PRO A 457 19.36 -38.41 8.84
N PRO A 458 20.53 -38.23 8.17
CA PRO A 458 20.97 -39.20 7.19
C PRO A 458 21.07 -40.56 7.92
N GLN A 459 20.33 -41.53 7.42
CA GLN A 459 20.53 -42.91 7.85
C GLN A 459 21.96 -43.32 7.47
N VAL A 460 22.80 -43.39 8.50
CA VAL A 460 24.11 -43.99 8.38
C VAL A 460 23.88 -45.48 8.10
N LEU A 461 23.93 -45.86 6.85
CA LEU A 461 24.06 -47.26 6.47
C LEU A 461 25.47 -47.73 6.90
N LEU A 462 25.56 -48.26 8.09
CA LEU A 462 26.66 -49.12 8.48
C LEU A 462 26.57 -50.42 7.65
N ARG A 463 27.48 -50.53 6.71
CA ARG A 463 28.05 -51.84 6.28
C ARG A 463 29.54 -51.66 5.98
#